data_7afd0712ed4a386e5e8830440b2316c2
#
_entry.id   7afd0712ed4a386e5e8830440b2316c2
#
_cell.length_a   1.000
_cell.length_b   1.000
_cell.length_c   1.000
_cell.angle_alpha   90.00
_cell.angle_beta   90.00
_cell.angle_gamma   90.00
#
_symmetry.space_group_name_H-M   'P 1'
#
loop_
_entity.id
_entity.type
_entity.pdbx_description
1 polymer ?
#
loop_
_entity_poly.entity_id
_entity_poly.type
_entity_poly.pdbx_seq_one_letter_code
_entity_poly.pdbx_strand_id
1 'polypeptide(L)'
;PQDAYPLIHEFVDKKFSGHDRLKIMQSDFEAAEKLFGKERVMGMETRSFHIVLAKPSDGLEIWLNRNDNCVDEGMWSLSLRESNGRRLYMTTFAFVNNMLLAASLQGPAGEEAKGTVRGLTKKLHGLRPQQLMVHALQYFAIALKLDGVIGITQDRQVKLRWRLKKRVKMNYDQFWQEHGAQKGVDGLWHLPKEPVRKDF
;
A
#
# COMPACT_ATOMS: atom_id res chain seq x y z
N PRO A 1 14.97 -17.98 -1.71
CA PRO A 1 14.08 -17.29 -0.81
C PRO A 1 13.47 -16.08 -1.49
N GLN A 2 12.17 -15.85 -1.26
CA GLN A 2 11.38 -14.80 -1.93
C GLN A 2 11.90 -13.39 -1.60
N ASP A 3 12.53 -13.20 -0.44
CA ASP A 3 13.05 -11.90 0.01
C ASP A 3 14.27 -11.40 -0.79
N ALA A 4 15.01 -12.28 -1.48
CA ALA A 4 16.08 -11.89 -2.37
C ALA A 4 15.59 -11.47 -3.76
N TYR A 5 14.35 -11.78 -4.13
CA TYR A 5 13.78 -11.47 -5.44
C TYR A 5 13.83 -9.97 -5.78
N PRO A 6 13.48 -9.05 -4.84
CA PRO A 6 13.55 -7.61 -5.09
C PRO A 6 14.97 -7.07 -5.38
N LEU A 7 16.01 -7.76 -4.92
CA LEU A 7 17.40 -7.36 -5.21
C LEU A 7 17.79 -7.60 -6.68
N ILE A 8 17.20 -8.64 -7.28
CA ILE A 8 17.51 -9.06 -8.67
C ILE A 8 16.58 -8.38 -9.67
N HIS A 9 15.33 -8.15 -9.28
CA HIS A 9 14.28 -7.56 -10.11
C HIS A 9 13.92 -6.14 -9.63
N GLU A 10 12.94 -5.47 -10.30
CA GLU A 10 12.46 -4.17 -9.83
C GLU A 10 11.80 -4.31 -8.45
N PHE A 11 11.94 -3.25 -7.63
CA PHE A 11 11.37 -3.17 -6.29
C PHE A 11 10.82 -1.77 -6.04
N VAL A 12 9.57 -1.67 -5.67
CA VAL A 12 8.79 -0.46 -5.36
C VAL A 12 8.71 0.51 -6.54
N ASP A 13 9.84 0.85 -7.13
CA ASP A 13 10.00 1.78 -8.23
C ASP A 13 10.90 1.15 -9.32
N LYS A 14 10.38 1.01 -10.53
CA LYS A 14 11.15 0.39 -11.63
C LYS A 14 12.38 1.18 -12.07
N LYS A 15 12.51 2.45 -11.65
CA LYS A 15 13.67 3.29 -11.93
C LYS A 15 14.82 3.08 -10.95
N PHE A 16 14.59 2.37 -9.84
CA PHE A 16 15.63 2.10 -8.88
C PHE A 16 16.70 1.17 -9.44
N SER A 17 17.98 1.60 -9.33
CA SER A 17 19.12 0.75 -9.58
C SER A 17 19.20 -0.39 -8.55
N GLY A 18 20.08 -1.39 -8.78
CA GLY A 18 20.32 -2.45 -7.80
C GLY A 18 20.80 -1.92 -6.45
N HIS A 19 21.61 -0.88 -6.46
CA HIS A 19 22.08 -0.21 -5.23
C HIS A 19 20.95 0.51 -4.49
N ASP A 20 20.09 1.24 -5.22
CA ASP A 20 18.92 1.90 -4.62
C ASP A 20 17.98 0.89 -3.97
N ARG A 21 17.71 -0.23 -4.65
CA ARG A 21 16.86 -1.30 -4.12
C ARG A 21 17.40 -1.87 -2.81
N LEU A 22 18.71 -2.19 -2.76
CA LEU A 22 19.35 -2.68 -1.54
C LEU A 22 19.25 -1.67 -0.40
N LYS A 23 19.57 -0.40 -0.68
CA LYS A 23 19.51 0.68 0.30
C LYS A 23 18.09 0.87 0.85
N ILE A 24 17.08 0.84 -0.03
CA ILE A 24 15.68 1.00 0.41
C ILE A 24 15.21 -0.20 1.22
N MET A 25 15.53 -1.43 0.81
CA MET A 25 15.21 -2.62 1.59
C MET A 25 15.84 -2.57 2.99
N GLN A 26 17.11 -2.17 3.08
CA GLN A 26 17.78 -2.02 4.37
C GLN A 26 17.08 -0.95 5.23
N SER A 27 16.83 0.23 4.68
CA SER A 27 16.13 1.32 5.39
C SER A 27 14.72 0.92 5.80
N ASP A 28 14.01 0.14 4.97
CA ASP A 28 12.66 -0.36 5.26
C ASP A 28 12.66 -1.32 6.45
N PHE A 29 13.63 -2.23 6.52
CA PHE A 29 13.80 -3.12 7.67
C PHE A 29 14.16 -2.35 8.94
N GLU A 30 15.14 -1.44 8.87
CA GLU A 30 15.57 -0.63 10.01
C GLU A 30 14.41 0.22 10.56
N ALA A 31 13.63 0.85 9.68
CA ALA A 31 12.45 1.61 10.07
C ALA A 31 11.40 0.71 10.73
N ALA A 32 11.13 -0.46 10.17
CA ALA A 32 10.18 -1.40 10.73
C ALA A 32 10.63 -1.93 12.10
N GLU A 33 11.90 -2.30 12.28
CA GLU A 33 12.44 -2.72 13.57
C GLU A 33 12.31 -1.60 14.63
N LYS A 34 12.62 -0.36 14.25
CA LYS A 34 12.49 0.80 15.14
C LYS A 34 11.03 1.05 15.56
N LEU A 35 10.07 0.89 14.65
CA LEU A 35 8.66 1.19 14.88
C LEU A 35 7.91 0.06 15.61
N PHE A 36 8.23 -1.20 15.29
CA PHE A 36 7.48 -2.35 15.78
C PHE A 36 8.25 -3.23 16.77
N GLY A 37 9.57 -3.07 16.84
CA GLY A 37 10.48 -3.96 17.57
C GLY A 37 10.86 -5.20 16.76
N LYS A 38 12.09 -5.67 16.97
CA LYS A 38 12.71 -6.77 16.22
C LYS A 38 11.89 -8.07 16.26
N GLU A 39 11.45 -8.46 17.43
CA GLU A 39 10.67 -9.71 17.61
C GLU A 39 9.36 -9.69 16.82
N ARG A 40 8.66 -8.54 16.82
CA ARG A 40 7.42 -8.38 16.09
C ARG A 40 7.64 -8.40 14.58
N VAL A 41 8.70 -7.75 14.09
CA VAL A 41 9.06 -7.74 12.66
C VAL A 41 9.41 -9.16 12.21
N MET A 42 10.21 -9.90 12.98
CA MET A 42 10.50 -11.31 12.68
C MET A 42 9.25 -12.19 12.69
N GLY A 43 8.32 -11.96 13.64
CA GLY A 43 7.03 -12.65 13.66
C GLY A 43 6.16 -12.38 12.43
N MET A 44 6.26 -11.17 11.83
CA MET A 44 5.54 -10.79 10.62
C MET A 44 6.07 -11.48 9.34
N GLU A 45 7.22 -12.13 9.38
CA GLU A 45 7.72 -12.93 8.26
C GLU A 45 6.88 -14.17 8.01
N THR A 46 6.13 -14.62 9.00
CA THR A 46 5.18 -15.72 8.81
C THR A 46 3.91 -15.19 8.14
N ARG A 47 3.37 -15.93 7.16
CA ARG A 47 2.15 -15.53 6.42
C ARG A 47 0.91 -15.40 7.30
N SER A 48 0.91 -16.01 8.46
CA SER A 48 -0.20 -15.96 9.43
C SER A 48 -0.15 -14.74 10.34
N PHE A 49 1.00 -14.06 10.43
CA PHE A 49 1.13 -12.93 11.35
C PHE A 49 0.55 -11.66 10.76
N HIS A 50 -0.31 -10.99 11.51
CA HIS A 50 -0.87 -9.70 11.17
C HIS A 50 -1.19 -8.89 12.42
N ILE A 51 -1.31 -7.58 12.24
CA ILE A 51 -1.81 -6.66 13.27
C ILE A 51 -3.12 -6.06 12.76
N VAL A 52 -4.20 -6.23 13.51
CA VAL A 52 -5.47 -5.53 13.24
C VAL A 52 -5.32 -4.08 13.70
N LEU A 53 -5.36 -3.15 12.75
CA LEU A 53 -5.21 -1.71 13.02
C LEU A 53 -6.55 -1.03 13.27
N ALA A 54 -7.60 -1.45 12.56
CA ALA A 54 -8.92 -0.83 12.66
C ALA A 54 -10.03 -1.78 12.22
N LYS A 55 -11.25 -1.47 12.67
CA LYS A 55 -12.50 -2.12 12.25
C LYS A 55 -13.43 -1.05 11.68
N PRO A 56 -13.35 -0.77 10.37
CA PRO A 56 -14.10 0.34 9.75
C PRO A 56 -15.60 0.11 9.69
N SER A 57 -16.06 -1.14 9.81
CA SER A 57 -17.47 -1.54 9.88
C SER A 57 -17.57 -2.97 10.40
N ASP A 58 -18.76 -3.40 10.78
CA ASP A 58 -19.00 -4.77 11.25
C ASP A 58 -18.54 -5.82 10.22
N GLY A 59 -17.73 -6.76 10.68
CA GLY A 59 -17.16 -7.82 9.85
C GLY A 59 -16.12 -7.36 8.85
N LEU A 60 -15.59 -6.12 8.98
CA LEU A 60 -14.48 -5.61 8.20
C LEU A 60 -13.31 -5.21 9.10
N GLU A 61 -12.10 -5.55 8.69
CA GLU A 61 -10.87 -5.24 9.42
C GLU A 61 -9.79 -4.70 8.46
N ILE A 62 -8.98 -3.77 8.95
CA ILE A 62 -7.75 -3.34 8.29
C ILE A 62 -6.58 -3.99 8.99
N TRP A 63 -5.83 -4.80 8.25
CA TRP A 63 -4.66 -5.51 8.73
C TRP A 63 -3.38 -4.89 8.19
N LEU A 64 -2.38 -4.77 9.06
CA LEU A 64 -0.98 -4.62 8.66
C LEU A 64 -0.35 -6.01 8.60
N ASN A 65 0.29 -6.33 7.50
CA ASN A 65 1.02 -7.59 7.32
C ASN A 65 2.19 -7.43 6.33
N ARG A 66 3.10 -8.40 6.33
CA ARG A 66 4.10 -8.52 5.27
C ARG A 66 3.40 -8.76 3.94
N ASN A 67 3.93 -8.14 2.90
CA ASN A 67 3.47 -8.37 1.54
C ASN A 67 4.06 -9.67 0.99
N ASP A 68 3.29 -10.74 1.07
CA ASP A 68 3.68 -12.08 0.61
C ASP A 68 3.24 -12.40 -0.83
N ASN A 69 2.50 -11.48 -1.46
CA ASN A 69 1.88 -11.71 -2.78
C ASN A 69 2.63 -11.03 -3.93
N CYS A 70 3.10 -9.82 -3.70
CA CYS A 70 3.70 -8.95 -4.71
C CYS A 70 4.92 -8.25 -4.11
N VAL A 71 5.91 -9.03 -3.67
CA VAL A 71 7.11 -8.54 -2.97
C VAL A 71 7.87 -7.46 -3.73
N ASP A 72 7.74 -7.42 -5.04
CA ASP A 72 8.27 -6.37 -5.91
C ASP A 72 7.53 -5.01 -5.75
N GLU A 73 6.33 -4.99 -5.19
CA GLU A 73 5.55 -3.76 -4.94
C GLU A 73 5.71 -3.21 -3.51
N GLY A 74 6.72 -3.64 -2.76
CA GLY A 74 6.98 -3.21 -1.37
C GLY A 74 6.88 -4.37 -0.38
N MET A 75 7.53 -4.22 0.77
CA MET A 75 7.64 -5.29 1.77
C MET A 75 6.44 -5.37 2.70
N TRP A 76 5.64 -4.32 2.77
CA TRP A 76 4.51 -4.18 3.70
C TRP A 76 3.21 -3.99 2.97
N SER A 77 2.12 -4.36 3.61
CA SER A 77 0.79 -4.09 3.10
C SER A 77 -0.20 -3.72 4.19
N LEU A 78 -1.11 -2.80 3.85
CA LEU A 78 -2.40 -2.68 4.52
C LEU A 78 -3.44 -3.40 3.68
N SER A 79 -4.26 -4.23 4.31
CA SER A 79 -5.33 -4.94 3.62
C SER A 79 -6.68 -4.79 4.32
N LEU A 80 -7.71 -4.48 3.55
CA LEU A 80 -9.10 -4.56 4.00
C LEU A 80 -9.56 -6.01 3.85
N ARG A 81 -10.01 -6.60 4.93
CA ARG A 81 -10.43 -8.01 5.00
C ARG A 81 -11.79 -8.15 5.68
N GLU A 82 -12.46 -9.22 5.36
CA GLU A 82 -13.55 -9.73 6.19
C GLU A 82 -13.00 -10.41 7.44
N SER A 83 -13.81 -10.52 8.49
CA SER A 83 -13.40 -11.17 9.76
C SER A 83 -13.00 -12.65 9.60
N ASN A 84 -13.39 -13.31 8.50
CA ASN A 84 -12.92 -14.65 8.13
C ASN A 84 -11.54 -14.66 7.46
N GLY A 85 -10.89 -13.49 7.33
CA GLY A 85 -9.57 -13.32 6.71
C GLY A 85 -9.58 -13.14 5.19
N ARG A 86 -10.74 -13.20 4.51
CA ARG A 86 -10.83 -12.98 3.06
C ARG A 86 -10.42 -11.56 2.70
N ARG A 87 -9.38 -11.42 1.87
CA ARG A 87 -8.89 -10.12 1.41
C ARG A 87 -9.81 -9.52 0.34
N LEU A 88 -10.20 -8.26 0.55
CA LEU A 88 -11.04 -7.47 -0.34
C LEU A 88 -10.25 -6.42 -1.10
N TYR A 89 -9.36 -5.69 -0.40
CA TYR A 89 -8.44 -4.70 -0.94
C TYR A 89 -7.07 -4.83 -0.29
N MET A 90 -6.04 -4.37 -0.98
CA MET A 90 -4.68 -4.30 -0.46
C MET A 90 -3.95 -3.11 -1.06
N THR A 91 -3.23 -2.37 -0.25
CA THR A 91 -2.22 -1.42 -0.69
C THR A 91 -0.86 -1.86 -0.18
N THR A 92 0.15 -1.83 -1.02
CA THR A 92 1.52 -2.20 -0.68
C THR A 92 2.37 -0.95 -0.52
N PHE A 93 3.34 -1.00 0.36
CA PHE A 93 4.22 0.13 0.62
C PHE A 93 5.58 -0.31 1.17
N ALA A 94 6.52 0.64 1.18
CA ALA A 94 7.80 0.58 1.86
C ALA A 94 8.01 1.83 2.71
N PHE A 95 8.85 1.73 3.75
CA PHE A 95 9.31 2.89 4.51
C PHE A 95 10.50 3.53 3.79
N VAL A 96 10.38 4.78 3.41
CA VAL A 96 11.40 5.51 2.65
C VAL A 96 11.52 6.92 3.19
N ASN A 97 12.71 7.31 3.67
CA ASN A 97 12.99 8.69 4.14
C ASN A 97 11.91 9.24 5.10
N ASN A 98 11.56 8.46 6.14
CA ASN A 98 10.53 8.79 7.12
C ASN A 98 9.11 8.98 6.54
N MET A 99 8.84 8.41 5.35
CA MET A 99 7.53 8.43 4.69
C MET A 99 7.09 7.00 4.32
N LEU A 100 5.81 6.82 4.02
CA LEU A 100 5.30 5.60 3.38
C LEU A 100 5.27 5.82 1.86
N LEU A 101 6.04 5.02 1.11
CA LEU A 101 5.95 4.98 -0.36
C LEU A 101 4.92 3.92 -0.75
N ALA A 102 3.73 4.36 -1.13
CA ALA A 102 2.67 3.51 -1.63
C ALA A 102 2.96 3.08 -3.08
N ALA A 103 3.20 1.80 -3.29
CA ALA A 103 3.63 1.24 -4.55
C ALA A 103 2.48 0.62 -5.36
N SER A 104 1.42 0.15 -4.70
CA SER A 104 0.23 -0.36 -5.40
C SER A 104 -1.03 -0.26 -4.57
N LEU A 105 -2.16 -0.29 -5.28
CA LEU A 105 -3.47 -0.52 -4.71
C LEU A 105 -4.19 -1.56 -5.56
N GLN A 106 -4.61 -2.64 -4.94
CA GLN A 106 -5.29 -3.76 -5.56
C GLN A 106 -6.67 -3.96 -4.92
N GLY A 107 -7.68 -4.11 -5.75
CA GLY A 107 -9.06 -4.41 -5.35
C GLY A 107 -9.57 -5.70 -5.98
N PRO A 108 -10.88 -5.98 -5.87
CA PRO A 108 -11.49 -7.15 -6.47
C PRO A 108 -11.36 -7.11 -8.00
N ALA A 109 -11.19 -8.27 -8.61
CA ALA A 109 -11.07 -8.45 -10.05
C ALA A 109 -12.17 -9.39 -10.55
N GLY A 110 -12.37 -9.43 -11.89
CA GLY A 110 -13.37 -10.28 -12.53
C GLY A 110 -14.74 -9.62 -12.64
N GLU A 111 -15.72 -10.40 -13.04
CA GLU A 111 -17.09 -9.94 -13.36
C GLU A 111 -17.83 -9.41 -12.12
N GLU A 112 -17.61 -10.02 -10.96
CA GLU A 112 -18.25 -9.66 -9.70
C GLU A 112 -17.62 -8.40 -9.02
N ALA A 113 -16.52 -7.87 -9.55
CA ALA A 113 -15.80 -6.77 -8.94
C ALA A 113 -16.69 -5.54 -8.67
N LYS A 114 -17.54 -5.18 -9.64
CA LYS A 114 -18.45 -4.03 -9.51
C LYS A 114 -19.47 -4.23 -8.38
N GLY A 115 -20.04 -5.44 -8.28
CA GLY A 115 -20.97 -5.82 -7.21
C GLY A 115 -20.31 -5.74 -5.83
N THR A 116 -19.11 -6.30 -5.71
CA THR A 116 -18.31 -6.26 -4.48
C THR A 116 -18.01 -4.83 -4.05
N VAL A 117 -17.53 -3.97 -4.97
CA VAL A 117 -17.25 -2.56 -4.67
C VAL A 117 -18.50 -1.83 -4.21
N ARG A 118 -19.65 -2.03 -4.89
CA ARG A 118 -20.92 -1.41 -4.51
C ARG A 118 -21.39 -1.84 -3.12
N GLY A 119 -21.31 -3.15 -2.83
CA GLY A 119 -21.65 -3.70 -1.52
C GLY A 119 -20.76 -3.13 -0.40
N LEU A 120 -19.45 -3.06 -0.63
CA LEU A 120 -18.50 -2.47 0.31
C LEU A 120 -18.77 -0.97 0.53
N THR A 121 -19.02 -0.20 -0.54
CA THR A 121 -19.34 1.23 -0.42
C THR A 121 -20.56 1.46 0.43
N LYS A 122 -21.61 0.64 0.26
CA LYS A 122 -22.80 0.69 1.12
C LYS A 122 -22.47 0.38 2.58
N LYS A 123 -21.68 -0.68 2.83
CA LYS A 123 -21.26 -1.10 4.16
C LYS A 123 -20.35 -0.07 4.85
N LEU A 124 -19.62 0.72 4.07
CA LEU A 124 -18.75 1.81 4.52
C LEU A 124 -19.46 3.19 4.50
N HIS A 125 -20.78 3.22 4.56
CA HIS A 125 -21.58 4.44 4.64
C HIS A 125 -21.29 5.45 3.51
N GLY A 126 -21.08 4.96 2.29
CA GLY A 126 -20.79 5.79 1.12
C GLY A 126 -19.31 5.99 0.83
N LEU A 127 -18.41 5.67 1.76
CA LEU A 127 -16.98 5.75 1.51
C LEU A 127 -16.53 4.65 0.53
N ARG A 128 -15.89 5.03 -0.56
CA ARG A 128 -15.36 4.07 -1.52
C ARG A 128 -14.19 3.28 -0.90
N PRO A 129 -14.11 1.94 -1.09
CA PRO A 129 -13.05 1.13 -0.49
C PRO A 129 -11.63 1.59 -0.87
N GLN A 130 -11.42 2.08 -2.09
CA GLN A 130 -10.13 2.65 -2.52
C GLN A 130 -9.76 3.89 -1.69
N GLN A 131 -10.72 4.77 -1.44
CA GLN A 131 -10.55 5.96 -0.62
C GLN A 131 -10.24 5.58 0.83
N LEU A 132 -10.95 4.58 1.38
CA LEU A 132 -10.65 4.04 2.71
C LEU A 132 -9.19 3.56 2.81
N MET A 133 -8.66 2.87 1.79
CA MET A 133 -7.28 2.39 1.81
C MET A 133 -6.25 3.53 1.78
N VAL A 134 -6.52 4.61 1.06
CA VAL A 134 -5.67 5.81 1.08
C VAL A 134 -5.72 6.49 2.45
N HIS A 135 -6.91 6.66 3.01
CA HIS A 135 -7.07 7.20 4.36
C HIS A 135 -6.37 6.34 5.42
N ALA A 136 -6.44 5.00 5.27
CA ALA A 136 -5.74 4.08 6.17
C ALA A 136 -4.22 4.30 6.12
N LEU A 137 -3.62 4.48 4.94
CA LEU A 137 -2.19 4.82 4.82
C LEU A 137 -1.86 6.16 5.50
N GLN A 138 -2.68 7.19 5.27
CA GLN A 138 -2.46 8.52 5.86
C GLN A 138 -2.55 8.46 7.40
N TYR A 139 -3.59 7.85 7.96
CA TYR A 139 -3.73 7.69 9.41
C TYR A 139 -2.65 6.79 10.01
N PHE A 140 -2.21 5.76 9.27
CA PHE A 140 -1.11 4.91 9.69
C PHE A 140 0.21 5.69 9.76
N ALA A 141 0.50 6.54 8.76
CA ALA A 141 1.65 7.42 8.78
C ALA A 141 1.61 8.41 9.96
N ILE A 142 0.43 9.01 10.23
CA ILE A 142 0.22 9.90 11.38
C ILE A 142 0.46 9.16 12.70
N ALA A 143 -0.11 7.97 12.87
CA ALA A 143 0.04 7.17 14.09
C ALA A 143 1.50 6.79 14.38
N LEU A 144 2.28 6.55 13.32
CA LEU A 144 3.72 6.27 13.40
C LEU A 144 4.59 7.53 13.46
N LYS A 145 4.00 8.73 13.44
CA LYS A 145 4.69 10.03 13.42
C LYS A 145 5.64 10.20 12.24
N LEU A 146 5.29 9.62 11.09
CA LEU A 146 5.98 9.81 9.84
C LEU A 146 5.61 11.15 9.20
N ASP A 147 6.42 11.60 8.24
CA ASP A 147 6.20 12.88 7.55
C ASP A 147 4.98 12.84 6.62
N GLY A 148 4.61 11.66 6.11
CA GLY A 148 3.41 11.47 5.30
C GLY A 148 3.45 10.25 4.40
N VAL A 149 2.66 10.33 3.33
CA VAL A 149 2.53 9.28 2.31
C VAL A 149 2.89 9.86 0.95
N ILE A 150 3.71 9.13 0.21
CA ILE A 150 4.02 9.39 -1.19
C ILE A 150 3.51 8.24 -2.06
N GLY A 151 2.97 8.55 -3.22
CA GLY A 151 2.44 7.58 -4.18
C GLY A 151 3.36 7.43 -5.39
N ILE A 152 3.52 6.18 -5.85
CA ILE A 152 4.26 5.87 -7.07
C ILE A 152 3.56 6.49 -8.30
N THR A 153 4.31 7.01 -9.25
CA THR A 153 3.75 7.49 -10.52
C THR A 153 3.47 6.34 -11.47
N GLN A 154 2.58 6.57 -12.44
CA GLN A 154 2.23 5.57 -13.45
C GLN A 154 3.45 5.03 -14.19
N ASP A 155 4.39 5.89 -14.59
CA ASP A 155 5.58 5.52 -15.33
C ASP A 155 6.63 4.78 -14.50
N ARG A 156 6.54 4.81 -13.17
CA ARG A 156 7.48 4.20 -12.21
C ARG A 156 6.96 2.90 -11.58
N GLN A 157 5.70 2.56 -11.79
CA GLN A 157 5.07 1.36 -11.22
C GLN A 157 5.67 0.06 -11.80
N VAL A 158 6.15 -0.82 -10.93
CA VAL A 158 6.92 -2.03 -11.28
C VAL A 158 6.14 -3.06 -12.10
N LYS A 159 4.81 -3.14 -11.98
CA LYS A 159 3.96 -4.06 -12.77
C LYS A 159 3.66 -3.53 -14.18
N LEU A 160 3.97 -2.27 -14.49
CA LEU A 160 3.82 -1.72 -15.84
C LEU A 160 4.94 -2.13 -16.80
N ARG A 161 5.45 -3.33 -16.64
CA ARG A 161 6.34 -3.99 -17.60
C ARG A 161 5.54 -4.42 -18.82
N TRP A 162 6.21 -4.54 -19.96
CA TRP A 162 5.61 -4.92 -21.23
C TRP A 162 4.67 -6.14 -21.13
N ARG A 163 5.07 -7.22 -20.43
CA ARG A 163 4.26 -8.44 -20.26
C ARG A 163 3.09 -8.30 -19.28
N LEU A 164 3.14 -7.36 -18.33
CA LEU A 164 2.15 -7.21 -17.25
C LEU A 164 1.28 -5.97 -17.41
N LYS A 165 1.57 -5.09 -18.36
CA LYS A 165 0.87 -3.82 -18.59
C LYS A 165 -0.65 -3.96 -18.69
N LYS A 166 -1.14 -5.06 -19.29
CA LYS A 166 -2.58 -5.35 -19.42
C LYS A 166 -3.27 -5.67 -18.08
N ARG A 167 -2.52 -6.01 -17.02
CA ARG A 167 -3.06 -6.34 -15.69
C ARG A 167 -3.30 -5.12 -14.83
N VAL A 168 -2.57 -4.03 -15.06
CA VAL A 168 -2.71 -2.78 -14.31
C VAL A 168 -3.78 -1.93 -15.01
N LYS A 169 -4.98 -1.93 -14.45
CA LYS A 169 -6.14 -1.17 -14.97
C LYS A 169 -6.20 0.25 -14.40
N MET A 170 -5.49 0.51 -13.32
CA MET A 170 -5.50 1.79 -12.62
C MET A 170 -4.55 2.78 -13.30
N ASN A 171 -4.99 4.02 -13.45
CA ASN A 171 -4.13 5.15 -13.73
C ASN A 171 -3.70 5.76 -12.40
N TYR A 172 -2.46 5.47 -11.96
CA TYR A 172 -1.96 5.92 -10.66
C TYR A 172 -1.85 7.43 -10.57
N ASP A 173 -1.46 8.12 -11.64
CA ASP A 173 -1.33 9.57 -11.63
C ASP A 173 -2.68 10.23 -11.39
N GLN A 174 -3.71 9.83 -12.14
CA GLN A 174 -5.08 10.31 -11.92
C GLN A 174 -5.60 9.93 -10.53
N PHE A 175 -5.33 8.70 -10.09
CA PHE A 175 -5.77 8.21 -8.80
C PHE A 175 -5.25 9.07 -7.65
N TRP A 176 -3.95 9.39 -7.64
CA TRP A 176 -3.38 10.23 -6.59
C TRP A 176 -3.90 11.67 -6.64
N GLN A 177 -4.09 12.23 -7.83
CA GLN A 177 -4.72 13.55 -8.00
C GLN A 177 -6.12 13.61 -7.41
N GLU A 178 -6.95 12.58 -7.64
CA GLU A 178 -8.31 12.47 -7.08
C GLU A 178 -8.32 12.45 -5.54
N HIS A 179 -7.19 12.07 -4.92
CA HIS A 179 -6.98 12.06 -3.47
C HIS A 179 -6.22 13.30 -2.95
N GLY A 180 -6.09 14.34 -3.79
CA GLY A 180 -5.51 15.62 -3.39
C GLY A 180 -3.97 15.63 -3.36
N ALA A 181 -3.31 14.61 -3.92
CA ALA A 181 -1.85 14.58 -3.98
C ALA A 181 -1.30 15.62 -4.96
N GLN A 182 -0.13 16.16 -4.62
CA GLN A 182 0.65 17.09 -5.44
C GLN A 182 1.95 16.43 -5.87
N LYS A 183 2.39 16.70 -7.09
CA LYS A 183 3.64 16.14 -7.62
C LYS A 183 4.82 16.88 -7.01
N GLY A 184 5.68 16.14 -6.31
CA GLY A 184 6.88 16.68 -5.69
C GLY A 184 8.05 16.83 -6.68
N VAL A 185 9.12 17.49 -6.23
CA VAL A 185 10.37 17.65 -7.00
C VAL A 185 11.09 16.32 -7.24
N ASP A 186 10.85 15.32 -6.40
CA ASP A 186 11.31 13.93 -6.53
C ASP A 186 10.57 13.15 -7.63
N GLY A 187 9.54 13.78 -8.21
CA GLY A 187 8.70 13.21 -9.25
C GLY A 187 7.65 12.21 -8.75
N LEU A 188 7.46 12.08 -7.43
CA LEU A 188 6.43 11.26 -6.80
C LEU A 188 5.20 12.10 -6.42
N TRP A 189 4.10 11.44 -6.09
CA TRP A 189 2.87 12.09 -5.64
C TRP A 189 2.84 12.19 -4.11
N HIS A 190 2.90 13.41 -3.58
CA HIS A 190 2.82 13.69 -2.14
C HIS A 190 1.36 13.89 -1.74
N LEU A 191 0.84 13.03 -0.90
CA LEU A 191 -0.50 13.14 -0.37
C LEU A 191 -0.55 14.21 0.74
N PRO A 192 -1.71 14.88 0.93
CA PRO A 192 -1.92 15.72 2.10
C PRO A 192 -1.72 14.87 3.38
N LYS A 193 -1.23 15.49 4.45
CA LYS A 193 -0.95 14.78 5.70
C LYS A 193 -2.21 14.12 6.27
N GLU A 194 -3.33 14.82 6.20
CA GLU A 194 -4.64 14.32 6.61
C GLU A 194 -5.53 14.05 5.39
N PRO A 195 -6.44 13.07 5.50
CA PRO A 195 -7.42 12.83 4.45
C PRO A 195 -8.24 14.07 4.12
N VAL A 196 -8.38 14.36 2.83
CA VAL A 196 -9.26 15.43 2.37
C VAL A 196 -10.71 14.99 2.64
N ARG A 197 -11.40 15.70 3.51
CA ARG A 197 -12.83 15.51 3.71
C ARG A 197 -13.56 16.06 2.49
N LYS A 198 -14.34 15.21 1.83
CA LYS A 198 -15.32 15.68 0.86
C LYS A 198 -16.58 16.01 1.65
N ASP A 199 -17.01 17.26 1.62
CA ASP A 199 -18.33 17.62 2.09
C ASP A 199 -19.34 16.89 1.20
N PHE A 200 -20.23 16.13 1.85
CA PHE A 200 -21.32 15.41 1.20
C PHE A 200 -22.60 16.26 1.21
#